data_ef5ff0e055baf80c40f1282821e3e59d
#
_entry.id   ef5ff0e055baf80c40f1282821e3e59d
#
_cell.length_a   1.000
_cell.length_b   1.000
_cell.length_c   1.000
_cell.angle_alpha   90.00
_cell.angle_beta   90.00
_cell.angle_gamma   90.00
#
_symmetry.space_group_name_H-M   'P 1'
#
loop_
_entity.id
_entity.type
_entity.pdbx_description
1 polymer ?
#
loop_
_entity_poly.entity_id
_entity_poly.type
_entity_poly.pdbx_seq_one_letter_code
_entity_poly.pdbx_strand_id
1 'polypeptide(L)'
;MLKASIIAKKQGAVVEVPDPIAKENWAVVKILAAPMCTEYKAYLAGQVNAFLGHEAMGEVVDVAQACRVAPGDRVVVMPSYACGRCDLCIGGEYIHCEDSLDFNAFTNNGEGRATMAQLMLKPDWLLRKVPKDVPDDYAALACCGLGPTFGAIQRMAVSSHDTL
;
A
#
# COMPACT_ATOMS: atom_id res chain seq x y z
N MET A 1 14.64 -3.98 -9.36
CA MET A 1 14.43 -3.81 -7.91
C MET A 1 14.44 -5.15 -7.19
N LEU A 2 14.71 -5.12 -5.88
CA LEU A 2 14.60 -6.30 -5.01
C LEU A 2 13.23 -6.33 -4.34
N LYS A 3 12.65 -7.52 -4.20
CA LYS A 3 11.43 -7.78 -3.42
C LYS A 3 11.53 -9.07 -2.60
N ALA A 4 10.78 -9.13 -1.49
CA ALA A 4 10.65 -10.34 -0.68
C ALA A 4 9.56 -11.26 -1.25
N SER A 5 9.77 -12.57 -1.16
CA SER A 5 8.83 -13.60 -1.58
C SER A 5 8.83 -14.77 -0.62
N ILE A 6 7.69 -15.45 -0.46
CA ILE A 6 7.61 -16.77 0.20
C ILE A 6 7.73 -17.83 -0.88
N ILE A 7 8.74 -18.67 -0.80
CA ILE A 7 9.04 -19.71 -1.78
C ILE A 7 8.64 -21.11 -1.32
N ALA A 8 8.55 -21.34 0.00
CA ALA A 8 8.07 -22.57 0.61
C ALA A 8 7.73 -22.34 2.09
N LYS A 9 7.27 -23.38 2.78
CA LYS A 9 6.96 -23.33 4.22
C LYS A 9 8.18 -22.91 5.03
N LYS A 10 8.07 -21.76 5.72
CA LYS A 10 9.14 -21.15 6.50
C LYS A 10 10.41 -20.85 5.69
N GLN A 11 10.24 -20.61 4.39
CA GLN A 11 11.34 -20.22 3.51
C GLN A 11 10.95 -18.95 2.74
N GLY A 12 11.75 -17.92 2.89
CA GLY A 12 11.66 -16.67 2.14
C GLY A 12 12.87 -16.50 1.27
N ALA A 13 12.71 -15.70 0.21
CA ALA A 13 13.81 -15.28 -0.65
C ALA A 13 13.67 -13.80 -0.98
N VAL A 14 14.80 -13.16 -1.25
CA VAL A 14 14.84 -11.87 -1.91
C VAL A 14 15.12 -12.15 -3.38
N VAL A 15 14.25 -11.66 -4.25
CA VAL A 15 14.34 -11.88 -5.70
C VAL A 15 14.50 -10.55 -6.42
N GLU A 16 15.25 -10.56 -7.51
CA GLU A 16 15.41 -9.42 -8.40
C GLU A 16 14.36 -9.48 -9.50
N VAL A 17 13.67 -8.35 -9.73
CA VAL A 17 12.63 -8.20 -10.76
C VAL A 17 12.77 -6.84 -11.44
N PRO A 18 12.17 -6.62 -12.62
CA PRO A 18 12.18 -5.32 -13.27
C PRO A 18 11.60 -4.22 -12.36
N ASP A 19 12.12 -3.01 -12.50
CA ASP A 19 11.56 -1.84 -11.85
C ASP A 19 10.18 -1.50 -12.45
N PRO A 20 9.21 -1.08 -11.64
CA PRO A 20 7.96 -0.57 -12.16
C PRO A 20 8.19 0.78 -12.86
N ILE A 21 7.38 1.08 -13.86
CA ILE A 21 7.45 2.31 -14.66
C ILE A 21 6.18 3.11 -14.42
N ALA A 22 6.32 4.40 -14.12
CA ALA A 22 5.20 5.31 -14.01
C ALA A 22 4.42 5.39 -15.32
N LYS A 23 3.10 5.36 -15.24
CA LYS A 23 2.22 5.39 -16.42
C LYS A 23 0.91 6.08 -16.05
N GLU A 24 0.43 6.97 -16.90
CA GLU A 24 -0.79 7.76 -16.64
C GLU A 24 -0.66 8.51 -15.31
N ASN A 25 -1.62 8.38 -14.40
CA ASN A 25 -1.59 8.94 -13.04
C ASN A 25 -1.15 7.94 -11.96
N TRP A 26 -0.40 6.91 -12.35
CA TRP A 26 0.26 6.00 -11.41
C TRP A 26 1.70 6.44 -11.18
N ALA A 27 2.05 6.59 -9.93
CA ALA A 27 3.37 7.01 -9.47
C ALA A 27 4.21 5.83 -8.98
N VAL A 28 5.51 5.90 -9.17
CA VAL A 28 6.48 4.98 -8.56
C VAL A 28 6.87 5.54 -7.19
N VAL A 29 6.76 4.71 -6.18
CA VAL A 29 7.08 5.02 -4.79
C VAL A 29 8.24 4.15 -4.33
N LYS A 30 9.32 4.78 -3.86
CA LYS A 30 10.40 4.11 -3.13
C LYS A 30 9.93 3.83 -1.71
N ILE A 31 9.88 2.58 -1.32
CA ILE A 31 9.44 2.17 0.00
C ILE A 31 10.51 2.48 1.05
N LEU A 32 10.15 3.17 2.11
CA LEU A 32 10.99 3.53 3.25
C LEU A 32 10.67 2.67 4.48
N ALA A 33 9.38 2.37 4.70
CA ALA A 33 8.94 1.48 5.77
C ALA A 33 7.72 0.66 5.32
N ALA A 34 7.75 -0.64 5.56
CA ALA A 34 6.65 -1.57 5.28
C ALA A 34 6.46 -2.50 6.48
N PRO A 35 5.45 -2.28 7.32
CA PRO A 35 5.18 -3.13 8.46
C PRO A 35 4.70 -4.51 8.02
N MET A 36 5.05 -5.53 8.82
CA MET A 36 4.54 -6.88 8.61
C MET A 36 3.19 -7.02 9.33
N CYS A 37 2.15 -7.33 8.58
CA CYS A 37 0.82 -7.58 9.12
C CYS A 37 0.53 -9.09 9.21
N THR A 38 -0.18 -9.66 8.26
CA THR A 38 -0.61 -11.08 8.28
C THR A 38 0.26 -11.98 7.41
N GLU A 39 1.25 -11.46 6.72
CA GLU A 39 2.14 -12.20 5.83
C GLU A 39 2.87 -13.35 6.53
N TYR A 40 3.17 -13.21 7.83
CA TYR A 40 3.77 -14.28 8.63
C TYR A 40 2.91 -15.55 8.67
N LYS A 41 1.57 -15.44 8.56
CA LYS A 41 0.67 -16.60 8.51
C LYS A 41 0.89 -17.40 7.24
N ALA A 42 1.01 -16.73 6.09
CA ALA A 42 1.33 -17.37 4.82
C ALA A 42 2.70 -18.05 4.87
N TYR A 43 3.70 -17.38 5.45
CA TYR A 43 5.05 -17.94 5.66
C TYR A 43 5.03 -19.21 6.50
N LEU A 44 4.32 -19.23 7.63
CA LEU A 44 4.19 -20.38 8.49
C LEU A 44 3.40 -21.52 7.84
N ALA A 45 2.37 -21.21 7.08
CA ALA A 45 1.53 -22.17 6.37
C ALA A 45 2.19 -22.76 5.11
N GLY A 46 3.22 -22.09 4.56
CA GLY A 46 3.86 -22.49 3.31
C GLY A 46 3.10 -22.09 2.06
N GLN A 47 2.28 -21.04 2.16
CA GLN A 47 1.61 -20.45 1.01
C GLN A 47 2.62 -19.64 0.20
N VAL A 48 3.02 -20.15 -0.97
CA VAL A 48 3.91 -19.44 -1.88
C VAL A 48 3.27 -18.12 -2.30
N ASN A 49 4.00 -17.03 -2.12
CA ASN A 49 3.53 -15.70 -2.46
C ASN A 49 4.68 -14.82 -2.94
N ALA A 50 4.56 -14.33 -4.17
CA ALA A 50 5.53 -13.44 -4.80
C ALA A 50 5.27 -11.95 -4.54
N PHE A 51 4.15 -11.60 -3.87
CA PHE A 51 3.71 -10.22 -3.65
C PHE A 51 3.37 -9.99 -2.18
N LEU A 52 4.40 -9.78 -1.36
CA LEU A 52 4.25 -9.58 0.07
C LEU A 52 4.07 -8.10 0.42
N GLY A 53 3.27 -7.87 1.47
CA GLY A 53 2.99 -6.54 1.99
C GLY A 53 1.86 -5.82 1.25
N HIS A 54 1.11 -5.02 2.00
CA HIS A 54 -0.05 -4.29 1.49
C HIS A 54 -0.17 -2.87 2.06
N GLU A 55 0.66 -2.52 3.03
CA GLU A 55 0.76 -1.19 3.61
C GLU A 55 2.22 -0.74 3.66
N ALA A 56 2.45 0.53 3.50
CA ALA A 56 3.78 1.12 3.53
C ALA A 56 3.74 2.64 3.63
N MET A 57 4.89 3.19 3.98
CA MET A 57 5.24 4.58 3.78
C MET A 57 6.43 4.65 2.82
N GLY A 58 6.44 5.63 1.92
CA GLY A 58 7.52 5.80 0.97
C GLY A 58 7.63 7.23 0.45
N GLU A 59 8.56 7.40 -0.47
CA GLU A 59 8.80 8.64 -1.21
C GLU A 59 8.46 8.43 -2.68
N VAL A 60 7.69 9.32 -3.27
CA VAL A 60 7.44 9.33 -4.71
C VAL A 60 8.74 9.63 -5.43
N VAL A 61 9.16 8.76 -6.34
CA VAL A 61 10.41 8.93 -7.11
C VAL A 61 10.17 9.18 -8.60
N ASP A 62 9.00 8.80 -9.13
CA ASP A 62 8.68 9.00 -10.54
C ASP A 62 7.17 9.15 -10.76
N VAL A 63 6.80 10.01 -11.72
CA VAL A 63 5.44 10.23 -12.22
C VAL A 63 5.49 10.45 -13.73
N ALA A 64 4.59 9.81 -14.47
CA ALA A 64 4.54 9.95 -15.92
C ALA A 64 3.95 11.29 -16.40
N GLN A 65 3.16 11.93 -15.56
CA GLN A 65 2.48 13.21 -15.84
C GLN A 65 2.14 13.94 -14.53
N ALA A 66 1.74 15.20 -14.61
CA ALA A 66 1.25 15.94 -13.46
C ALA A 66 0.02 15.24 -12.83
N CYS A 67 0.10 14.95 -11.55
CA CYS A 67 -0.92 14.25 -10.78
C CYS A 67 -1.00 14.78 -9.34
N ARG A 68 -1.70 14.08 -8.44
CA ARG A 68 -1.90 14.53 -7.03
C ARG A 68 -0.62 14.53 -6.19
N VAL A 69 0.40 13.81 -6.64
CA VAL A 69 1.71 13.71 -5.98
C VAL A 69 2.83 14.09 -6.94
N ALA A 70 3.99 14.41 -6.41
CA ALA A 70 5.19 14.77 -7.16
C ALA A 70 6.42 14.05 -6.59
N PRO A 71 7.50 13.87 -7.38
CA PRO A 71 8.75 13.36 -6.85
C PRO A 71 9.24 14.14 -5.62
N GLY A 72 9.66 13.41 -4.59
CA GLY A 72 10.03 13.96 -3.28
C GLY A 72 8.88 14.02 -2.27
N ASP A 73 7.62 13.81 -2.67
CA ASP A 73 6.52 13.71 -1.70
C ASP A 73 6.65 12.44 -0.87
N ARG A 74 6.57 12.60 0.46
CA ARG A 74 6.41 11.48 1.40
C ARG A 74 4.95 11.06 1.44
N VAL A 75 4.66 9.78 1.26
CA VAL A 75 3.30 9.28 1.11
C VAL A 75 3.06 7.98 1.88
N VAL A 76 1.87 7.87 2.49
CA VAL A 76 1.32 6.58 2.91
C VAL A 76 0.68 5.92 1.70
N VAL A 77 0.96 4.64 1.53
CA VAL A 77 0.40 3.81 0.47
C VAL A 77 -0.86 3.12 1.00
N MET A 78 -2.02 3.46 0.42
CA MET A 78 -3.27 2.79 0.75
C MET A 78 -3.25 1.31 0.32
N PRO A 79 -3.74 0.37 1.16
CA PRO A 79 -3.88 -1.02 0.78
C PRO A 79 -4.84 -1.20 -0.38
N SER A 80 -5.02 -2.08 -1.15
CA SER A 80 -5.96 -2.24 -2.27
C SER A 80 -5.62 -1.40 -3.52
N TYR A 81 -6.33 -1.67 -4.58
CA TYR A 81 -6.27 -0.94 -5.86
C TYR A 81 -7.68 -0.49 -6.26
N ALA A 82 -8.28 0.33 -5.39
CA ALA A 82 -9.61 0.87 -5.58
C ALA A 82 -9.68 1.75 -6.83
N CYS A 83 -10.79 1.68 -7.57
CA CYS A 83 -10.95 2.35 -8.87
C CYS A 83 -10.97 3.89 -8.79
N GLY A 84 -11.29 4.47 -7.64
CA GLY A 84 -11.34 5.92 -7.42
C GLY A 84 -12.58 6.62 -8.01
N ARG A 85 -13.53 5.88 -8.63
CA ARG A 85 -14.66 6.45 -9.40
C ARG A 85 -16.04 5.89 -9.04
N CYS A 86 -16.17 4.72 -8.42
CA CYS A 86 -17.47 4.24 -7.95
C CYS A 86 -17.95 5.03 -6.73
N ASP A 87 -19.22 4.95 -6.40
CA ASP A 87 -19.84 5.73 -5.33
C ASP A 87 -19.15 5.51 -3.97
N LEU A 88 -18.73 4.28 -3.68
CA LEU A 88 -17.98 3.95 -2.46
C LEU A 88 -16.60 4.62 -2.44
N CYS A 89 -15.89 4.64 -3.57
CA CYS A 89 -14.60 5.34 -3.67
C CYS A 89 -14.76 6.86 -3.55
N ILE A 90 -15.79 7.44 -4.16
CA ILE A 90 -16.11 8.87 -4.05
C ILE A 90 -16.44 9.22 -2.60
N GLY A 91 -17.15 8.35 -1.89
CA GLY A 91 -17.45 8.46 -0.46
C GLY A 91 -16.25 8.21 0.47
N GLY A 92 -15.09 7.82 -0.06
CA GLY A 92 -13.88 7.52 0.72
C GLY A 92 -13.77 6.08 1.23
N GLU A 93 -14.74 5.24 0.91
CA GLU A 93 -14.82 3.83 1.33
C GLU A 93 -14.03 2.91 0.39
N TYR A 94 -12.76 3.23 0.14
CA TYR A 94 -11.90 2.53 -0.83
C TYR A 94 -11.80 1.02 -0.60
N ILE A 95 -11.86 0.57 0.66
CA ILE A 95 -11.77 -0.86 1.02
C ILE A 95 -12.97 -1.67 0.48
N HIS A 96 -14.08 -1.00 0.23
CA HIS A 96 -15.32 -1.57 -0.27
C HIS A 96 -15.53 -1.30 -1.77
N CYS A 97 -14.48 -0.93 -2.50
CA CYS A 97 -14.55 -0.66 -3.94
C CYS A 97 -15.16 -1.84 -4.71
N GLU A 98 -16.17 -1.55 -5.51
CA GLU A 98 -16.90 -2.55 -6.31
C GLU A 98 -16.23 -2.87 -7.65
N ASP A 99 -15.29 -2.00 -8.10
CA ASP A 99 -14.65 -2.08 -9.41
C ASP A 99 -13.13 -1.91 -9.24
N SER A 100 -12.52 -2.82 -8.47
CA SER A 100 -11.07 -2.77 -8.22
C SER A 100 -10.26 -2.85 -9.52
N LEU A 101 -9.19 -2.06 -9.59
CA LEU A 101 -8.30 -2.04 -10.75
C LEU A 101 -7.58 -3.37 -10.93
N ASP A 102 -7.55 -3.88 -12.16
CA ASP A 102 -6.71 -5.03 -12.52
C ASP A 102 -5.26 -4.56 -12.72
N PHE A 103 -4.46 -4.73 -11.67
CA PHE A 103 -3.05 -4.37 -11.70
C PHE A 103 -2.26 -5.12 -12.77
N ASN A 104 -2.56 -6.41 -12.98
CA ASN A 104 -1.84 -7.23 -13.94
C ASN A 104 -2.14 -6.80 -15.38
N ALA A 105 -3.40 -6.50 -15.68
CA ALA A 105 -3.78 -5.94 -16.99
C ALA A 105 -3.13 -4.57 -17.24
N PHE A 106 -2.97 -3.75 -16.20
CA PHE A 106 -2.35 -2.43 -16.33
C PHE A 106 -0.83 -2.50 -16.56
N THR A 107 -0.12 -3.40 -15.85
CA THR A 107 1.35 -3.49 -15.87
C THR A 107 1.91 -4.54 -16.82
N ASN A 108 1.10 -5.49 -17.26
CA ASN A 108 1.44 -6.67 -18.07
C ASN A 108 2.35 -7.71 -17.38
N ASN A 109 2.91 -7.43 -16.21
CA ASN A 109 3.85 -8.34 -15.51
C ASN A 109 3.57 -8.48 -14.01
N GLY A 110 2.68 -7.67 -13.45
CA GLY A 110 2.34 -7.70 -12.02
C GLY A 110 3.41 -7.10 -11.08
N GLU A 111 4.56 -6.64 -11.60
CA GLU A 111 5.63 -6.10 -10.75
C GLU A 111 5.34 -4.65 -10.30
N GLY A 112 5.81 -4.30 -9.10
CA GLY A 112 5.47 -3.03 -8.44
C GLY A 112 4.22 -3.09 -7.55
N ARG A 113 3.64 -4.29 -7.32
CA ARG A 113 2.43 -4.48 -6.51
C ARG A 113 2.71 -4.65 -5.01
N ALA A 114 3.84 -5.24 -4.65
CA ALA A 114 4.21 -5.58 -3.28
C ALA A 114 4.79 -4.38 -2.54
N THR A 115 4.49 -4.21 -1.25
CA THR A 115 5.14 -3.19 -0.42
C THR A 115 6.42 -3.69 0.27
N MET A 116 6.61 -5.01 0.41
CA MET A 116 7.91 -5.57 0.84
C MET A 116 8.87 -5.67 -0.34
N ALA A 117 9.09 -4.54 -1.01
CA ALA A 117 9.94 -4.35 -2.17
C ALA A 117 10.61 -2.97 -2.10
N GLN A 118 11.62 -2.72 -2.91
CA GLN A 118 12.28 -1.42 -2.95
C GLN A 118 11.40 -0.33 -3.59
N LEU A 119 10.64 -0.71 -4.63
CA LEU A 119 9.76 0.19 -5.38
C LEU A 119 8.35 -0.41 -5.50
N MET A 120 7.36 0.46 -5.56
CA MET A 120 5.99 0.06 -5.89
C MET A 120 5.34 1.05 -6.85
N LEU A 121 4.34 0.57 -7.60
CA LEU A 121 3.52 1.38 -8.50
C LEU A 121 2.11 1.52 -7.93
N LYS A 122 1.61 2.76 -7.81
CA LYS A 122 0.34 3.04 -7.17
C LYS A 122 -0.41 4.19 -7.84
N PRO A 123 -1.75 4.11 -8.02
CA PRO A 123 -2.54 5.26 -8.43
C PRO A 123 -2.40 6.43 -7.47
N ASP A 124 -2.32 7.65 -7.96
CA ASP A 124 -2.07 8.85 -7.17
C ASP A 124 -3.16 9.14 -6.13
N TRP A 125 -4.42 8.75 -6.37
CA TRP A 125 -5.52 8.91 -5.41
C TRP A 125 -5.43 7.94 -4.21
N LEU A 126 -4.61 6.90 -4.30
CA LEU A 126 -4.34 5.96 -3.22
C LEU A 126 -3.02 6.27 -2.49
N LEU A 127 -2.43 7.43 -2.77
CA LEU A 127 -1.26 7.96 -2.09
C LEU A 127 -1.66 9.16 -1.24
N ARG A 128 -1.37 9.11 0.07
CA ARG A 128 -1.68 10.21 1.00
C ARG A 128 -0.41 10.86 1.49
N LYS A 129 -0.25 12.17 1.25
CA LYS A 129 0.92 12.92 1.69
C LYS A 129 1.03 12.90 3.21
N VAL A 130 2.23 12.68 3.70
CA VAL A 130 2.56 12.60 5.13
C VAL A 130 3.13 13.95 5.59
N PRO A 131 2.64 14.53 6.69
CA PRO A 131 3.26 15.71 7.30
C PRO A 131 4.73 15.45 7.65
N LYS A 132 5.55 16.51 7.58
CA LYS A 132 7.02 16.39 7.75
C LYS A 132 7.44 15.94 9.15
N ASP A 133 6.64 16.24 10.14
CA ASP A 133 6.85 15.92 11.56
C ASP A 133 6.40 14.51 11.96
N VAL A 134 5.75 13.76 11.06
CA VAL A 134 5.35 12.36 11.31
C VAL A 134 6.49 11.43 10.91
N PRO A 135 7.04 10.60 11.82
CA PRO A 135 8.06 9.59 11.51
C PRO A 135 7.57 8.54 10.52
N ASP A 136 8.49 7.98 9.73
CA ASP A 136 8.17 7.03 8.64
C ASP A 136 7.52 5.74 9.15
N ASP A 137 8.00 5.21 10.28
CA ASP A 137 7.47 4.01 10.93
C ASP A 137 6.04 4.22 11.43
N TYR A 138 5.71 5.38 11.99
CA TYR A 138 4.36 5.72 12.40
C TYR A 138 3.43 5.91 11.21
N ALA A 139 3.90 6.61 10.16
CA ALA A 139 3.15 6.79 8.94
C ALA A 139 2.84 5.44 8.25
N ALA A 140 3.77 4.50 8.26
CA ALA A 140 3.59 3.19 7.66
C ALA A 140 2.45 2.37 8.30
N LEU A 141 2.12 2.62 9.58
CA LEU A 141 1.03 1.96 10.29
C LEU A 141 -0.35 2.60 10.05
N ALA A 142 -0.42 3.72 9.35
CA ALA A 142 -1.65 4.52 9.24
C ALA A 142 -2.83 3.79 8.61
N CYS A 143 -2.59 2.83 7.71
CA CYS A 143 -3.66 2.11 7.02
C CYS A 143 -4.16 0.89 7.79
N CYS A 144 -3.47 -0.23 7.69
CA CYS A 144 -3.95 -1.49 8.28
C CYS A 144 -3.71 -1.54 9.80
N GLY A 145 -2.59 -0.99 10.28
CA GLY A 145 -2.28 -0.99 11.72
C GLY A 145 -3.25 -0.15 12.55
N LEU A 146 -3.54 1.08 12.14
CA LEU A 146 -4.35 2.04 12.89
C LEU A 146 -5.74 2.28 12.31
N GLY A 147 -5.90 2.18 10.98
CA GLY A 147 -7.12 2.53 10.27
C GLY A 147 -8.38 1.80 10.77
N PRO A 148 -8.39 0.46 10.91
CA PRO A 148 -9.56 -0.26 11.40
C PRO A 148 -9.98 0.15 12.80
N THR A 149 -9.03 0.33 13.73
CA THR A 149 -9.30 0.76 15.10
C THR A 149 -9.85 2.19 15.13
N PHE A 150 -9.23 3.10 14.38
CA PHE A 150 -9.70 4.48 14.28
C PHE A 150 -11.12 4.55 13.70
N GLY A 151 -11.40 3.83 12.62
CA GLY A 151 -12.72 3.75 12.01
C GLY A 151 -13.78 3.15 12.95
N ALA A 152 -13.41 2.13 13.74
CA ALA A 152 -14.30 1.54 14.73
C ALA A 152 -14.66 2.56 15.83
N ILE A 153 -13.67 3.27 16.39
CA ILE A 153 -13.90 4.31 17.41
C ILE A 153 -14.84 5.40 16.88
N GLN A 154 -14.62 5.86 15.64
CA GLN A 154 -15.50 6.86 15.04
C GLN A 154 -16.95 6.36 14.87
N ARG A 155 -17.13 5.13 14.39
CA ARG A 155 -18.47 4.55 14.18
C ARG A 155 -19.22 4.25 15.46
N MET A 156 -18.51 3.88 16.52
CA MET A 156 -19.07 3.69 17.85
C MET A 156 -19.32 4.99 18.60
N ALA A 157 -18.83 6.12 18.07
CA ALA A 157 -18.87 7.43 18.70
C ALA A 157 -18.32 7.42 20.14
N VAL A 158 -17.28 6.63 20.38
CA VAL A 158 -16.65 6.46 21.71
C VAL A 158 -15.99 7.76 22.15
N SER A 159 -16.19 8.12 23.40
CA SER A 159 -15.61 9.28 24.05
C SER A 159 -14.66 8.88 25.19
N SER A 160 -13.94 9.86 25.74
CA SER A 160 -13.08 9.65 26.91
C SER A 160 -13.84 9.29 28.20
N HIS A 161 -15.17 9.39 28.18
CA HIS A 161 -16.05 9.08 29.34
C HIS A 161 -16.63 7.65 29.25
N ASP A 162 -16.39 6.93 28.18
CA ASP A 162 -16.91 5.59 27.98
C ASP A 162 -15.93 4.53 28.50
N THR A 163 -16.49 3.43 28.99
CA THR A 163 -15.73 2.20 29.33
C THR A 163 -15.94 1.20 28.22
N LEU A 164 -14.85 0.67 27.68
CA LEU A 164 -14.85 -0.35 26.62
C LEU A 164 -14.63 -1.74 27.20
#